data_3afce315845b7cf6713bb2f85d9b921f
#
_entry.id   3afce315845b7cf6713bb2f85d9b921f
#
_cell.length_a   1.000
_cell.length_b   1.000
_cell.length_c   1.000
_cell.angle_alpha   90.00
_cell.angle_beta   90.00
_cell.angle_gamma   90.00
#
_symmetry.space_group_name_H-M   'P 1'
#
loop_
_entity.id
_entity.type
_entity.pdbx_description
1 polymer ?
#
loop_
_entity_poly.entity_id
_entity_poly.type
_entity_poly.pdbx_seq_one_letter_code
_entity_poly.pdbx_strand_id
1 'polypeptide(L)'
;MTLEQLSILNYKNIAEATLTFSPNVNCLIGDNGMGKTNVLDAIYYLSFCKSTTMQPDNMTMKHDSDVMMIQGHYTGLVDEKEVITCGLKRGQRKHFKRNDKEYKRLSEHMGLIPLVMISPSDSSLITGGSEERRRFLDIVISQTNPVYLEALIRYGKSLQQRNALLKQEDEPDWGLCEVLEMMMAADADIIYETRRKMVEDYCPIFQKLYSKLCNNTHEEVSLRLESHGERGNLLPILQSWRERERIVGYTLHGPHKDNLDLTLNGYSIRKEGSQGQTKTYFIAMKLAQFLYLKSCGRCQTPILLLDDIFDKLDAGRVARIVDYVSGDDFGQIFITDTNREHLDSILDQTQRDYRLFNVSHGCVTEIPHESRS
;
A
#
# COMPACT_ATOMS: atom_id res chain seq x y z
N MET A 1 -13.26 -11.82 -5.18
CA MET A 1 -13.16 -10.57 -5.94
C MET A 1 -12.11 -10.74 -7.03
N THR A 2 -12.42 -10.33 -8.25
CA THR A 2 -11.53 -10.46 -9.42
C THR A 2 -11.64 -9.21 -10.29
N LEU A 3 -10.51 -8.65 -10.70
CA LEU A 3 -10.42 -7.66 -11.78
C LEU A 3 -10.44 -8.43 -13.10
N GLU A 4 -11.54 -8.34 -13.84
CA GLU A 4 -11.70 -9.06 -15.13
C GLU A 4 -11.05 -8.31 -16.28
N GLN A 5 -11.22 -6.97 -16.31
CA GLN A 5 -10.72 -6.14 -17.38
C GLN A 5 -10.20 -4.80 -16.84
N LEU A 6 -9.10 -4.34 -17.42
CA LEU A 6 -8.51 -3.03 -17.17
C LEU A 6 -8.36 -2.26 -18.47
N SER A 7 -8.96 -1.08 -18.54
CA SER A 7 -8.76 -0.13 -19.65
C SER A 7 -7.96 1.08 -19.16
N ILE A 8 -6.93 1.43 -19.89
CA ILE A 8 -6.02 2.53 -19.62
C ILE A 8 -5.98 3.45 -20.82
N LEU A 9 -6.09 4.75 -20.59
CA LEU A 9 -5.89 5.79 -21.58
C LEU A 9 -4.95 6.87 -21.03
N ASN A 10 -3.84 7.12 -21.70
CA ASN A 10 -2.87 8.18 -21.38
C ASN A 10 -2.34 8.17 -19.95
N TYR A 11 -2.02 7.00 -19.42
CA TYR A 11 -1.45 6.85 -18.08
C TYR A 11 0.05 6.58 -18.13
N LYS A 12 0.84 7.47 -17.56
CA LYS A 12 2.33 7.41 -17.58
C LYS A 12 2.85 7.21 -19.02
N ASN A 13 3.52 6.09 -19.33
CA ASN A 13 3.99 5.80 -20.68
C ASN A 13 2.97 5.03 -21.55
N ILE A 14 1.86 4.59 -20.98
CA ILE A 14 0.82 3.82 -21.70
C ILE A 14 -0.12 4.80 -22.38
N ALA A 15 -0.20 4.74 -23.72
CA ALA A 15 -1.13 5.55 -24.50
C ALA A 15 -2.55 4.99 -24.40
N GLU A 16 -2.70 3.72 -24.74
CA GLU A 16 -3.97 2.99 -24.67
C GLU A 16 -3.70 1.50 -24.46
N ALA A 17 -4.48 0.87 -23.58
CA ALA A 17 -4.46 -0.57 -23.38
C ALA A 17 -5.83 -1.03 -22.87
N THR A 18 -6.29 -2.18 -23.35
CA THR A 18 -7.43 -2.91 -22.79
C THR A 18 -7.01 -4.35 -22.58
N LEU A 19 -6.98 -4.76 -21.30
CA LEU A 19 -6.43 -6.04 -20.86
C LEU A 19 -7.51 -6.84 -20.17
N THR A 20 -7.66 -8.10 -20.55
CA THR A 20 -8.54 -9.06 -19.88
C THR A 20 -7.67 -10.03 -19.07
N PHE A 21 -8.02 -10.27 -17.82
CA PHE A 21 -7.18 -11.01 -16.88
C PHE A 21 -7.74 -12.37 -16.50
N SER A 22 -6.83 -13.29 -16.12
CA SER A 22 -7.18 -14.53 -15.42
C SER A 22 -7.61 -14.20 -13.98
N PRO A 23 -8.58 -14.92 -13.42
CA PRO A 23 -8.95 -14.78 -12.00
C PRO A 23 -7.83 -15.25 -11.06
N ASN A 24 -6.80 -15.91 -11.55
CA ASN A 24 -5.71 -16.44 -10.75
C ASN A 24 -4.40 -15.66 -10.95
N VAL A 25 -3.61 -16.02 -11.97
CA VAL A 25 -2.26 -15.48 -12.16
C VAL A 25 -2.18 -14.70 -13.47
N ASN A 26 -1.59 -13.50 -13.41
CA ASN A 26 -1.35 -12.64 -14.56
C ASN A 26 0.09 -12.17 -14.56
N CYS A 27 0.83 -12.54 -15.58
CA CYS A 27 2.26 -12.22 -15.70
C CYS A 27 2.48 -11.18 -16.78
N LEU A 28 3.26 -10.15 -16.44
CA LEU A 28 3.70 -9.11 -17.38
C LEU A 28 5.21 -9.23 -17.57
N ILE A 29 5.64 -9.48 -18.78
CA ILE A 29 7.05 -9.66 -19.16
C ILE A 29 7.50 -8.53 -20.07
N GLY A 30 8.76 -8.12 -19.95
CA GLY A 30 9.37 -7.10 -20.80
C GLY A 30 10.61 -6.52 -20.13
N ASP A 31 11.41 -5.79 -20.88
CA ASP A 31 12.61 -5.14 -20.36
C ASP A 31 12.30 -4.07 -19.30
N ASN A 32 13.34 -3.64 -18.58
CA ASN A 32 13.20 -2.56 -17.62
C ASN A 32 12.80 -1.25 -18.31
N GLY A 33 11.91 -0.47 -17.69
CA GLY A 33 11.44 0.79 -18.24
C GLY A 33 10.33 0.66 -19.30
N MET A 34 9.93 -0.53 -19.73
CA MET A 34 8.92 -0.72 -20.76
C MET A 34 7.49 -0.39 -20.31
N GLY A 35 7.21 -0.33 -19.01
CA GLY A 35 5.90 0.06 -18.47
C GLY A 35 5.18 -1.04 -17.68
N LYS A 36 5.83 -2.16 -17.36
CA LYS A 36 5.26 -3.23 -16.52
C LYS A 36 4.70 -2.68 -15.20
N THR A 37 5.53 -2.00 -14.43
CA THR A 37 5.14 -1.33 -13.18
C THR A 37 3.98 -0.35 -13.38
N ASN A 38 3.86 0.30 -14.56
CA ASN A 38 2.78 1.25 -14.81
C ASN A 38 1.41 0.58 -14.98
N VAL A 39 1.37 -0.66 -15.45
CA VAL A 39 0.14 -1.46 -15.44
C VAL A 39 -0.27 -1.81 -14.00
N LEU A 40 0.68 -2.28 -13.19
CA LEU A 40 0.42 -2.56 -11.77
C LEU A 40 -0.01 -1.29 -11.02
N ASP A 41 0.63 -0.16 -11.32
CA ASP A 41 0.29 1.11 -10.70
C ASP A 41 -1.11 1.61 -11.11
N ALA A 42 -1.59 1.29 -12.32
CA ALA A 42 -2.97 1.57 -12.73
C ALA A 42 -3.97 0.74 -11.91
N ILE A 43 -3.68 -0.53 -11.62
CA ILE A 43 -4.50 -1.38 -10.73
C ILE A 43 -4.46 -0.82 -9.29
N TYR A 44 -3.28 -0.46 -8.80
CA TYR A 44 -3.10 0.18 -7.51
C TYR A 44 -3.89 1.50 -7.40
N TYR A 45 -3.88 2.31 -8.48
CA TYR A 45 -4.60 3.57 -8.53
C TYR A 45 -6.11 3.39 -8.36
N LEU A 46 -6.69 2.34 -8.97
CA LEU A 46 -8.10 2.01 -8.80
C LEU A 46 -8.46 1.58 -7.38
N SER A 47 -7.52 1.04 -6.60
CA SER A 47 -7.72 0.67 -5.20
C SER A 47 -7.53 1.86 -4.24
N PHE A 48 -6.46 2.64 -4.41
CA PHE A 48 -6.03 3.69 -3.46
C PHE A 48 -6.33 5.12 -3.91
N CYS A 49 -6.98 5.32 -5.06
CA CYS A 49 -7.25 6.63 -5.67
C CYS A 49 -5.98 7.49 -5.87
N LYS A 50 -4.80 6.89 -5.93
CA LYS A 50 -3.51 7.56 -6.12
C LYS A 50 -2.45 6.59 -6.63
N SER A 51 -1.40 7.13 -7.30
CA SER A 51 -0.25 6.36 -7.73
C SER A 51 0.61 5.92 -6.53
N THR A 52 1.35 4.82 -6.70
CA THR A 52 2.36 4.32 -5.76
C THR A 52 3.48 5.35 -5.52
N THR A 53 3.83 6.13 -6.53
CA THR A 53 4.91 7.12 -6.46
C THR A 53 4.55 8.38 -5.67
N MET A 54 3.29 8.53 -5.22
CA MET A 54 2.80 9.69 -4.46
C MET A 54 2.98 11.05 -5.16
N GLN A 55 3.24 11.04 -6.46
CA GLN A 55 3.32 12.26 -7.25
C GLN A 55 1.92 12.90 -7.42
N PRO A 56 1.85 14.21 -7.63
CA PRO A 56 0.60 14.86 -8.00
C PRO A 56 -0.08 14.18 -9.19
N ASP A 57 -1.40 14.08 -9.18
CA ASP A 57 -2.17 13.34 -10.20
C ASP A 57 -1.86 13.79 -11.64
N ASN A 58 -1.58 15.07 -11.86
CA ASN A 58 -1.20 15.60 -13.19
C ASN A 58 0.13 15.05 -13.71
N MET A 59 1.00 14.55 -12.83
CA MET A 59 2.28 13.93 -13.22
C MET A 59 2.11 12.45 -13.60
N THR A 60 0.95 11.85 -13.34
CA THR A 60 0.64 10.47 -13.77
C THR A 60 0.07 10.42 -15.18
N MET A 61 -0.30 11.55 -15.73
CA MET A 61 -0.80 11.67 -17.10
C MET A 61 0.37 11.58 -18.10
N LYS A 62 0.14 10.91 -19.23
CA LYS A 62 1.12 10.84 -20.31
C LYS A 62 1.50 12.24 -20.79
N HIS A 63 2.80 12.43 -21.10
CA HIS A 63 3.27 13.67 -21.71
C HIS A 63 2.44 13.99 -22.98
N ASP A 64 2.19 15.27 -23.20
CA ASP A 64 1.44 15.80 -24.34
C ASP A 64 -0.04 15.34 -24.43
N SER A 65 -0.60 14.85 -23.31
CA SER A 65 -2.01 14.49 -23.23
C SER A 65 -2.74 15.39 -22.22
N ASP A 66 -4.00 15.71 -22.53
CA ASP A 66 -4.85 16.54 -21.69
C ASP A 66 -5.88 15.74 -20.88
N VAL A 67 -6.03 14.45 -21.21
CA VAL A 67 -7.01 13.57 -20.55
C VAL A 67 -6.37 12.24 -20.25
N MET A 68 -6.65 11.71 -19.08
CA MET A 68 -6.28 10.37 -18.63
C MET A 68 -7.52 9.64 -18.14
N MET A 69 -7.60 8.34 -18.41
CA MET A 69 -8.64 7.47 -17.85
C MET A 69 -8.06 6.11 -17.47
N ILE A 70 -8.50 5.61 -16.32
CA ILE A 70 -8.28 4.23 -15.89
C ILE A 70 -9.64 3.67 -15.50
N GLN A 71 -10.00 2.50 -16.04
CA GLN A 71 -11.26 1.82 -15.75
C GLN A 71 -11.01 0.35 -15.48
N GLY A 72 -11.57 -0.17 -14.39
CA GLY A 72 -11.53 -1.59 -14.03
C GLY A 72 -12.92 -2.17 -13.93
N HIS A 73 -13.12 -3.35 -14.53
CA HIS A 73 -14.32 -4.16 -14.40
C HIS A 73 -14.04 -5.27 -13.39
N TYR A 74 -14.83 -5.33 -12.33
CA TYR A 74 -14.65 -6.25 -11.21
C TYR A 74 -15.87 -7.16 -11.06
N THR A 75 -15.63 -8.40 -10.60
CA THR A 75 -16.64 -9.34 -10.13
C THR A 75 -16.41 -9.70 -8.68
N GLY A 76 -17.48 -9.97 -7.95
CA GLY A 76 -17.44 -10.41 -6.57
C GLY A 76 -16.94 -9.33 -5.59
N LEU A 77 -17.15 -8.03 -5.87
CA LEU A 77 -16.97 -6.95 -4.88
C LEU A 77 -18.16 -6.93 -3.89
N VAL A 78 -19.08 -6.02 -4.06
CA VAL A 78 -20.33 -5.93 -3.31
C VAL A 78 -21.47 -6.44 -4.19
N ASP A 79 -21.57 -5.92 -5.41
CA ASP A 79 -22.46 -6.41 -6.45
C ASP A 79 -21.76 -7.45 -7.31
N GLU A 80 -22.54 -8.21 -8.13
CA GLU A 80 -21.99 -9.26 -9.00
C GLU A 80 -20.98 -8.70 -10.00
N LYS A 81 -21.27 -7.51 -10.57
CA LYS A 81 -20.38 -6.80 -11.49
C LYS A 81 -20.31 -5.33 -11.14
N GLU A 82 -19.11 -4.80 -11.10
CA GLU A 82 -18.87 -3.39 -10.78
C GLU A 82 -17.81 -2.78 -11.69
N VAL A 83 -18.00 -1.50 -12.00
CA VAL A 83 -17.08 -0.72 -12.80
C VAL A 83 -16.53 0.43 -11.96
N ILE A 84 -15.22 0.49 -11.83
CA ILE A 84 -14.51 1.57 -11.15
C ILE A 84 -13.78 2.39 -12.19
N THR A 85 -14.03 3.69 -12.24
CA THR A 85 -13.44 4.59 -13.24
C THR A 85 -12.80 5.78 -12.58
N CYS A 86 -11.56 6.06 -12.95
CA CYS A 86 -10.87 7.32 -12.66
C CYS A 86 -10.63 8.09 -13.95
N GLY A 87 -11.15 9.31 -14.03
CA GLY A 87 -10.91 10.25 -15.12
C GLY A 87 -10.22 11.52 -14.60
N LEU A 88 -9.22 12.00 -15.32
CA LEU A 88 -8.52 13.25 -15.02
C LEU A 88 -8.35 14.06 -16.28
N LYS A 89 -8.69 15.36 -16.22
CA LYS A 89 -8.35 16.35 -17.22
C LYS A 89 -7.32 17.33 -16.65
N ARG A 90 -6.33 17.69 -17.46
CA ARG A 90 -5.25 18.60 -17.05
C ARG A 90 -5.82 19.90 -16.46
N GLY A 91 -5.33 20.29 -15.28
CA GLY A 91 -5.80 21.48 -14.57
C GLY A 91 -7.16 21.34 -13.88
N GLN A 92 -7.79 20.17 -13.92
CA GLN A 92 -9.06 19.92 -13.25
C GLN A 92 -8.91 18.90 -12.11
N ARG A 93 -9.92 18.82 -11.26
CA ARG A 93 -10.02 17.81 -10.22
C ARG A 93 -10.31 16.44 -10.86
N LYS A 94 -9.71 15.38 -10.35
CA LYS A 94 -10.02 14.02 -10.81
C LYS A 94 -11.45 13.62 -10.43
N HIS A 95 -12.07 12.88 -11.32
CA HIS A 95 -13.37 12.24 -11.14
C HIS A 95 -13.18 10.76 -10.86
N PHE A 96 -13.70 10.28 -9.73
CA PHE A 96 -13.63 8.88 -9.35
C PHE A 96 -15.04 8.34 -9.16
N LYS A 97 -15.38 7.28 -9.91
CA LYS A 97 -16.77 6.77 -9.98
C LYS A 97 -16.81 5.26 -9.72
N ARG A 98 -17.91 4.83 -9.13
CA ARG A 98 -18.33 3.43 -9.00
C ARG A 98 -19.67 3.27 -9.68
N ASN A 99 -19.79 2.40 -10.69
CA ASN A 99 -21.01 2.20 -11.49
C ASN A 99 -21.60 3.53 -11.96
N ASP A 100 -20.77 4.38 -12.59
CA ASP A 100 -21.08 5.74 -13.05
C ASP A 100 -21.47 6.76 -11.97
N LYS A 101 -21.52 6.37 -10.69
CA LYS A 101 -21.81 7.24 -9.58
C LYS A 101 -20.54 7.80 -8.97
N GLU A 102 -20.40 9.14 -9.00
CA GLU A 102 -19.22 9.80 -8.48
C GLU A 102 -19.18 9.78 -6.93
N TYR A 103 -17.99 9.51 -6.36
CA TYR A 103 -17.77 9.60 -4.93
C TYR A 103 -17.77 11.04 -4.46
N LYS A 104 -18.49 11.32 -3.38
CA LYS A 104 -18.42 12.62 -2.70
C LYS A 104 -17.08 12.82 -2.00
N ARG A 105 -16.55 11.78 -1.40
CA ARG A 105 -15.23 11.71 -0.74
C ARG A 105 -14.52 10.45 -1.15
N LEU A 106 -13.25 10.56 -1.55
CA LEU A 106 -12.43 9.42 -1.94
C LEU A 106 -12.18 8.43 -0.78
N SER A 107 -12.30 8.88 0.47
CA SER A 107 -12.24 8.00 1.65
C SER A 107 -13.35 6.94 1.68
N GLU A 108 -14.47 7.18 1.00
CA GLU A 108 -15.58 6.21 0.88
C GLU A 108 -15.22 5.01 -0.01
N HIS A 109 -14.23 5.18 -0.89
CA HIS A 109 -13.74 4.11 -1.77
C HIS A 109 -12.67 3.22 -1.10
N MET A 110 -11.98 3.77 -0.10
CA MET A 110 -10.86 3.07 0.56
C MET A 110 -11.31 1.75 1.19
N GLY A 111 -10.61 0.67 0.85
CA GLY A 111 -10.91 -0.68 1.34
C GLY A 111 -11.99 -1.43 0.54
N LEU A 112 -12.60 -0.82 -0.48
CA LEU A 112 -13.52 -1.51 -1.39
C LEU A 112 -12.78 -2.58 -2.20
N ILE A 113 -11.59 -2.25 -2.70
CA ILE A 113 -10.70 -3.14 -3.44
C ILE A 113 -9.45 -3.35 -2.59
N PRO A 114 -9.44 -4.34 -1.66
CA PRO A 114 -8.26 -4.59 -0.86
C PRO A 114 -7.12 -5.09 -1.74
N LEU A 115 -5.95 -4.49 -1.54
CA LEU A 115 -4.79 -4.72 -2.40
C LEU A 115 -3.50 -4.64 -1.60
N VAL A 116 -2.56 -5.51 -1.92
CA VAL A 116 -1.19 -5.45 -1.44
C VAL A 116 -0.23 -5.41 -2.62
N MET A 117 0.64 -4.44 -2.63
CA MET A 117 1.74 -4.35 -3.59
C MET A 117 3.06 -4.60 -2.89
N ILE A 118 3.91 -5.40 -3.53
CA ILE A 118 5.28 -5.65 -3.12
C ILE A 118 6.19 -5.19 -4.27
N SER A 119 7.00 -4.18 -4.02
CA SER A 119 7.92 -3.62 -5.00
C SER A 119 9.30 -3.40 -4.35
N PRO A 120 10.41 -3.48 -5.08
CA PRO A 120 11.75 -3.20 -4.55
C PRO A 120 11.87 -1.79 -3.94
N SER A 121 11.11 -0.82 -4.45
CA SER A 121 11.06 0.55 -3.92
C SER A 121 10.49 0.63 -2.50
N ASP A 122 9.63 -0.31 -2.13
CA ASP A 122 9.02 -0.36 -0.79
C ASP A 122 9.99 -0.84 0.30
N SER A 123 11.21 -1.24 -0.05
CA SER A 123 12.27 -1.61 0.93
C SER A 123 12.60 -0.47 1.89
N SER A 124 12.26 0.77 1.54
CA SER A 124 12.29 1.94 2.43
C SER A 124 11.47 1.76 3.71
N LEU A 125 10.49 0.84 3.74
CA LEU A 125 9.78 0.43 4.96
C LEU A 125 10.76 -0.02 6.05
N ILE A 126 11.80 -0.75 5.67
CA ILE A 126 12.84 -1.24 6.60
C ILE A 126 13.96 -0.22 6.77
N THR A 127 14.50 0.28 5.64
CA THR A 127 15.71 1.11 5.63
C THR A 127 15.44 2.60 5.87
N GLY A 128 14.22 3.04 5.63
CA GLY A 128 13.78 4.42 5.75
C GLY A 128 13.50 4.90 7.18
N GLY A 129 12.89 6.05 7.28
CA GLY A 129 12.50 6.69 8.54
C GLY A 129 11.19 6.16 9.15
N SER A 130 10.78 6.73 10.27
CA SER A 130 9.50 6.42 10.91
C SER A 130 8.29 6.82 10.06
N GLU A 131 8.46 7.74 9.12
CA GLU A 131 7.39 8.15 8.19
C GLU A 131 6.92 6.99 7.31
N GLU A 132 7.86 6.23 6.72
CA GLU A 132 7.53 5.07 5.90
C GLU A 132 6.81 3.99 6.70
N ARG A 133 7.20 3.79 7.96
CA ARG A 133 6.56 2.83 8.86
C ARG A 133 5.16 3.27 9.29
N ARG A 134 4.95 4.56 9.56
CA ARG A 134 3.59 5.10 9.79
C ARG A 134 2.73 4.95 8.56
N ARG A 135 3.27 5.27 7.38
CA ARG A 135 2.57 5.09 6.11
C ARG A 135 2.13 3.64 5.89
N PHE A 136 2.97 2.68 6.24
CA PHE A 136 2.60 1.26 6.21
C PHE A 136 1.41 0.97 7.11
N LEU A 137 1.45 1.39 8.38
CA LEU A 137 0.32 1.24 9.31
C LEU A 137 -0.95 1.87 8.76
N ASP A 138 -0.85 3.10 8.27
CA ASP A 138 -2.00 3.86 7.76
C ASP A 138 -2.62 3.20 6.52
N ILE A 139 -1.81 2.69 5.60
CA ILE A 139 -2.27 1.96 4.41
C ILE A 139 -2.99 0.66 4.80
N VAL A 140 -2.44 -0.11 5.73
CA VAL A 140 -3.03 -1.38 6.16
C VAL A 140 -4.35 -1.14 6.88
N ILE A 141 -4.35 -0.26 7.88
CA ILE A 141 -5.52 -0.03 8.73
C ILE A 141 -6.65 0.66 7.95
N SER A 142 -6.32 1.62 7.08
CA SER A 142 -7.33 2.36 6.30
C SER A 142 -8.13 1.47 5.34
N GLN A 143 -7.60 0.34 4.91
CA GLN A 143 -8.32 -0.61 4.08
C GLN A 143 -9.39 -1.40 4.86
N THR A 144 -9.26 -1.48 6.19
CA THR A 144 -10.13 -2.32 7.03
C THR A 144 -10.99 -1.52 8.00
N ASN A 145 -10.58 -0.29 8.32
CA ASN A 145 -11.21 0.53 9.36
C ASN A 145 -11.49 1.96 8.88
N PRO A 146 -12.72 2.25 8.41
CA PRO A 146 -13.11 3.59 7.99
C PRO A 146 -13.11 4.63 9.12
N VAL A 147 -13.36 4.22 10.37
CA VAL A 147 -13.31 5.12 11.54
C VAL A 147 -11.89 5.62 11.76
N TYR A 148 -10.90 4.73 11.64
CA TYR A 148 -9.50 5.10 11.67
C TYR A 148 -9.12 6.10 10.57
N LEU A 149 -9.53 5.81 9.33
CA LEU A 149 -9.24 6.69 8.19
C LEU A 149 -9.83 8.08 8.39
N GLU A 150 -11.08 8.17 8.88
CA GLU A 150 -11.70 9.47 9.17
C GLU A 150 -10.98 10.22 10.29
N ALA A 151 -10.60 9.52 11.38
CA ALA A 151 -9.81 10.11 12.46
C ALA A 151 -8.44 10.61 11.95
N LEU A 152 -7.76 9.83 11.12
CA LEU A 152 -6.47 10.19 10.52
C LEU A 152 -6.58 11.46 9.65
N ILE A 153 -7.65 11.57 8.85
CA ILE A 153 -7.92 12.75 8.01
C ILE A 153 -8.21 13.98 8.87
N ARG A 154 -9.05 13.87 9.91
CA ARG A 154 -9.37 14.99 10.81
C ARG A 154 -8.15 15.43 11.58
N TYR A 155 -7.41 14.47 12.16
CA TYR A 155 -6.16 14.73 12.86
C TYR A 155 -5.15 15.46 11.99
N GLY A 156 -4.94 15.01 10.76
CA GLY A 156 -4.04 15.65 9.80
C GLY A 156 -4.40 17.10 9.48
N LYS A 157 -5.70 17.40 9.32
CA LYS A 157 -6.19 18.77 9.09
C LYS A 157 -5.96 19.66 10.32
N SER A 158 -6.32 19.17 11.52
CA SER A 158 -6.12 19.92 12.77
C SER A 158 -4.64 20.17 13.04
N LEU A 159 -3.77 19.19 12.79
CA LEU A 159 -2.32 19.31 12.89
C LEU A 159 -1.78 20.39 11.94
N GLN A 160 -2.23 20.40 10.68
CA GLN A 160 -1.82 21.39 9.70
C GLN A 160 -2.24 22.80 10.12
N GLN A 161 -3.47 22.98 10.59
CA GLN A 161 -3.99 24.27 11.06
C GLN A 161 -3.24 24.73 12.32
N ARG A 162 -3.02 23.85 13.30
CA ARG A 162 -2.27 24.17 14.50
C ARG A 162 -0.83 24.57 14.17
N ASN A 163 -0.16 23.84 13.27
CA ASN A 163 1.20 24.21 12.84
C ASN A 163 1.23 25.53 12.08
N ALA A 164 0.16 25.93 11.39
CA ALA A 164 0.06 27.24 10.76
C ALA A 164 -0.05 28.36 11.80
N LEU A 165 -0.81 28.14 12.90
CA LEU A 165 -0.88 29.08 14.01
C LEU A 165 0.47 29.25 14.72
N LEU A 166 1.15 28.11 14.99
CA LEU A 166 2.46 28.15 15.66
C LEU A 166 3.57 28.84 14.87
N LYS A 167 3.41 28.99 13.55
CA LYS A 167 4.37 29.67 12.66
C LYS A 167 4.13 31.17 12.52
N GLN A 168 3.03 31.70 13.07
CA GLN A 168 2.74 33.14 12.98
C GLN A 168 3.78 33.94 13.78
N GLU A 169 4.17 35.09 13.25
CA GLU A 169 5.08 36.01 13.92
C GLU A 169 4.41 36.64 15.16
N ASP A 170 3.14 36.98 15.03
CA ASP A 170 2.31 37.47 16.10
C ASP A 170 1.92 36.37 17.08
N GLU A 171 1.37 36.75 18.23
CA GLU A 171 0.87 35.79 19.20
C GLU A 171 -0.27 34.96 18.61
N PRO A 172 -0.19 33.60 18.66
CA PRO A 172 -1.23 32.74 18.14
C PRO A 172 -2.56 32.95 18.86
N ASP A 173 -3.67 32.77 18.15
CA ASP A 173 -4.97 32.62 18.78
C ASP A 173 -5.01 31.32 19.61
N TRP A 174 -4.70 31.44 20.88
CA TRP A 174 -4.68 30.30 21.81
C TRP A 174 -6.05 29.68 22.04
N GLY A 175 -7.15 30.44 21.84
CA GLY A 175 -8.51 29.90 21.91
C GLY A 175 -8.78 28.95 20.76
N LEU A 176 -8.43 29.34 19.52
CA LEU A 176 -8.51 28.47 18.35
C LEU A 176 -7.53 27.28 18.48
N CYS A 177 -6.32 27.53 18.98
CA CYS A 177 -5.33 26.48 19.20
C CYS A 177 -5.87 25.40 20.16
N GLU A 178 -6.53 25.79 21.25
CA GLU A 178 -7.12 24.85 22.20
C GLU A 178 -8.23 23.99 21.59
N VAL A 179 -9.10 24.56 20.76
CA VAL A 179 -10.11 23.78 20.02
C VAL A 179 -9.45 22.74 19.12
N LEU A 180 -8.40 23.12 18.38
CA LEU A 180 -7.66 22.21 17.52
C LEU A 180 -6.97 21.09 18.34
N GLU A 181 -6.39 21.43 19.49
CA GLU A 181 -5.76 20.46 20.39
C GLU A 181 -6.75 19.45 20.97
N MET A 182 -7.96 19.91 21.35
CA MET A 182 -9.03 19.01 21.80
C MET A 182 -9.44 18.03 20.68
N MET A 183 -9.61 18.53 19.44
CA MET A 183 -9.90 17.68 18.29
C MET A 183 -8.77 16.69 18.00
N MET A 184 -7.52 17.15 18.04
CA MET A 184 -6.35 16.30 17.85
C MET A 184 -6.25 15.21 18.90
N ALA A 185 -6.52 15.52 20.18
CA ALA A 185 -6.46 14.54 21.27
C ALA A 185 -7.50 13.44 21.10
N ALA A 186 -8.75 13.80 20.78
CA ALA A 186 -9.81 12.82 20.54
C ALA A 186 -9.50 11.88 19.35
N ASP A 187 -8.99 12.41 18.25
CA ASP A 187 -8.60 11.60 17.10
C ASP A 187 -7.31 10.79 17.39
N ALA A 188 -6.38 11.32 18.19
CA ALA A 188 -5.16 10.62 18.58
C ALA A 188 -5.42 9.35 19.38
N ASP A 189 -6.42 9.35 20.27
CA ASP A 189 -6.82 8.18 21.04
C ASP A 189 -7.33 7.06 20.11
N ILE A 190 -8.17 7.40 19.13
CA ILE A 190 -8.66 6.46 18.12
C ILE A 190 -7.50 5.88 17.29
N ILE A 191 -6.57 6.73 16.87
CA ILE A 191 -5.42 6.34 16.05
C ILE A 191 -4.51 5.40 16.84
N TYR A 192 -4.18 5.77 18.09
CA TYR A 192 -3.31 4.98 18.96
C TYR A 192 -3.86 3.59 19.24
N GLU A 193 -5.11 3.51 19.73
CA GLU A 193 -5.73 2.23 20.08
C GLU A 193 -5.86 1.31 18.85
N THR A 194 -6.18 1.88 17.69
CA THR A 194 -6.30 1.09 16.48
C THR A 194 -4.94 0.58 15.99
N ARG A 195 -3.90 1.41 16.03
CA ARG A 195 -2.52 1.00 15.67
C ARG A 195 -2.01 -0.08 16.61
N ARG A 196 -2.20 0.11 17.92
CA ARG A 196 -1.81 -0.86 18.95
C ARG A 196 -2.43 -2.23 18.68
N LYS A 197 -3.75 -2.26 18.53
CA LYS A 197 -4.48 -3.50 18.24
C LYS A 197 -4.02 -4.14 16.93
N MET A 198 -3.84 -3.34 15.87
CA MET A 198 -3.36 -3.86 14.59
C MET A 198 -1.99 -4.51 14.74
N VAL A 199 -1.05 -3.91 15.45
CA VAL A 199 0.30 -4.48 15.65
C VAL A 199 0.24 -5.77 16.48
N GLU A 200 -0.59 -5.82 17.51
CA GLU A 200 -0.83 -7.02 18.33
C GLU A 200 -1.39 -8.19 17.49
N ASP A 201 -2.38 -7.93 16.63
CA ASP A 201 -3.00 -8.95 15.78
C ASP A 201 -2.10 -9.37 14.60
N TYR A 202 -1.31 -8.44 14.07
CA TYR A 202 -0.48 -8.64 12.90
C TYR A 202 0.86 -9.35 13.22
N CYS A 203 1.47 -9.06 14.35
CA CYS A 203 2.80 -9.56 14.70
C CYS A 203 2.90 -11.10 14.69
N PRO A 204 1.94 -11.86 15.23
CA PRO A 204 1.96 -13.33 15.17
C PRO A 204 1.86 -13.87 13.72
N ILE A 205 1.08 -13.22 12.86
CA ILE A 205 0.97 -13.59 11.44
C ILE A 205 2.33 -13.42 10.75
N PHE A 206 2.96 -12.28 11.00
CA PHE A 206 4.27 -11.97 10.46
C PHE A 206 5.35 -12.94 10.94
N GLN A 207 5.41 -13.23 12.23
CA GLN A 207 6.38 -14.18 12.81
C GLN A 207 6.26 -15.58 12.20
N LYS A 208 5.02 -16.08 12.11
CA LYS A 208 4.74 -17.39 11.51
C LYS A 208 5.18 -17.44 10.03
N LEU A 209 4.94 -16.36 9.30
CA LEU A 209 5.30 -16.28 7.89
C LEU A 209 6.82 -16.16 7.70
N TYR A 210 7.47 -15.32 8.48
CA TYR A 210 8.92 -15.16 8.42
C TYR A 210 9.65 -16.49 8.66
N SER A 211 9.24 -17.25 9.69
CA SER A 211 9.83 -18.56 9.98
C SER A 211 9.67 -19.57 8.83
N LYS A 212 8.55 -19.53 8.09
CA LYS A 212 8.34 -20.36 6.89
C LYS A 212 9.26 -19.96 5.72
N LEU A 213 9.51 -18.68 5.53
CA LEU A 213 10.31 -18.19 4.41
C LEU A 213 11.82 -18.33 4.65
N CYS A 214 12.26 -18.25 5.90
CA CYS A 214 13.69 -18.27 6.25
C CYS A 214 14.31 -19.66 6.35
N ASN A 215 13.54 -20.72 6.53
CA ASN A 215 14.09 -22.05 6.91
C ASN A 215 15.04 -22.01 8.14
N ASN A 216 15.05 -20.93 8.89
CA ASN A 216 15.94 -20.74 10.03
C ASN A 216 15.09 -20.57 11.30
N THR A 217 15.11 -21.60 12.14
CA THR A 217 14.33 -21.64 13.39
C THR A 217 14.94 -20.81 14.51
N HIS A 218 16.12 -20.21 14.28
CA HIS A 218 16.84 -19.41 15.27
C HIS A 218 16.63 -17.90 15.11
N GLU A 219 15.96 -17.46 14.04
CA GLU A 219 15.69 -16.05 13.79
C GLU A 219 14.29 -15.68 14.32
N GLU A 220 14.25 -14.85 15.34
CA GLU A 220 13.04 -14.33 15.93
C GLU A 220 12.81 -12.88 15.47
N VAL A 221 11.68 -12.64 14.83
CA VAL A 221 11.28 -11.28 14.37
C VAL A 221 10.20 -10.71 15.27
N SER A 222 10.23 -9.39 15.49
CA SER A 222 9.22 -8.71 16.27
C SER A 222 8.92 -7.32 15.74
N LEU A 223 7.72 -6.85 16.05
CA LEU A 223 7.22 -5.51 15.74
C LEU A 223 6.70 -4.89 17.02
N ARG A 224 7.10 -3.66 17.30
CA ARG A 224 6.61 -2.91 18.46
C ARG A 224 6.20 -1.50 18.03
N LEU A 225 4.98 -1.10 18.39
CA LEU A 225 4.54 0.28 18.25
C LEU A 225 5.19 1.13 19.36
N GLU A 226 5.90 2.18 18.96
CA GLU A 226 6.40 3.22 19.84
C GLU A 226 5.53 4.46 19.62
N SER A 227 4.66 4.77 20.57
CA SER A 227 3.70 5.86 20.43
C SER A 227 3.69 6.79 21.63
N HIS A 228 3.43 8.06 21.36
CA HIS A 228 3.15 9.02 22.43
C HIS A 228 1.83 8.69 23.16
N GLY A 229 0.91 7.95 22.55
CA GLY A 229 -0.32 7.48 23.17
C GLY A 229 -0.10 6.58 24.40
N GLU A 230 1.05 5.91 24.49
CA GLU A 230 1.45 5.14 25.68
C GLU A 230 1.55 6.02 26.95
N ARG A 231 1.72 7.33 26.79
CA ARG A 231 1.85 8.31 27.91
C ARG A 231 0.50 8.85 28.37
N GLY A 232 -0.61 8.37 27.81
CA GLY A 232 -1.98 8.81 28.11
C GLY A 232 -2.49 9.91 27.18
N ASN A 233 -3.48 10.66 27.63
CA ASN A 233 -4.19 11.65 26.84
C ASN A 233 -3.23 12.73 26.27
N LEU A 234 -3.38 13.03 24.97
CA LEU A 234 -2.51 13.96 24.27
C LEU A 234 -2.75 15.43 24.65
N LEU A 235 -3.96 15.83 25.08
CA LEU A 235 -4.34 17.22 25.31
C LEU A 235 -3.44 17.92 26.35
N PRO A 236 -3.23 17.38 27.56
CA PRO A 236 -2.32 18.00 28.55
C PRO A 236 -0.88 18.13 28.03
N ILE A 237 -0.44 17.19 27.22
CA ILE A 237 0.90 17.20 26.62
C ILE A 237 1.01 18.38 25.64
N LEU A 238 0.05 18.54 24.71
CA LEU A 238 0.05 19.65 23.76
C LEU A 238 0.03 21.00 24.46
N GLN A 239 -0.81 21.15 25.50
CA GLN A 239 -0.93 22.38 26.25
C GLN A 239 0.38 22.74 26.98
N SER A 240 1.04 21.77 27.60
CA SER A 240 2.30 21.99 28.32
C SER A 240 3.50 22.29 27.42
N TRP A 241 3.41 21.95 26.12
CA TRP A 241 4.48 22.16 25.14
C TRP A 241 4.28 23.35 24.22
N ARG A 242 3.19 24.12 24.36
CA ARG A 242 2.83 25.27 23.50
C ARG A 242 3.98 26.25 23.27
N GLU A 243 4.61 26.71 24.33
CA GLU A 243 5.75 27.66 24.28
C GLU A 243 6.90 27.09 23.42
N ARG A 244 7.28 25.86 23.69
CA ARG A 244 8.39 25.21 22.98
C ARG A 244 8.06 24.92 21.52
N GLU A 245 6.83 24.51 21.25
CA GLU A 245 6.36 24.22 19.90
C GLU A 245 6.18 25.50 19.07
N ARG A 246 5.88 26.65 19.72
CA ARG A 246 5.90 27.97 19.09
C ARG A 246 7.31 28.35 18.63
N ILE A 247 8.33 28.11 19.47
CA ILE A 247 9.73 28.41 19.12
C ILE A 247 10.18 27.62 17.89
N VAL A 248 9.82 26.33 17.78
CA VAL A 248 10.21 25.46 16.66
C VAL A 248 9.24 25.56 15.46
N GLY A 249 8.06 26.14 15.64
CA GLY A 249 7.05 26.36 14.60
C GLY A 249 6.26 25.12 14.19
N TYR A 250 6.27 24.02 14.97
CA TYR A 250 5.49 22.82 14.69
C TYR A 250 5.26 21.95 15.92
N THR A 251 4.23 21.10 15.83
CA THR A 251 3.83 20.15 16.88
C THR A 251 4.84 19.01 17.03
N LEU A 252 5.30 18.77 18.26
CA LEU A 252 6.32 17.77 18.60
C LEU A 252 5.74 16.44 19.09
N HIS A 253 4.47 16.41 19.51
CA HIS A 253 3.83 15.27 20.16
C HIS A 253 2.56 14.83 19.43
N GLY A 254 2.33 13.51 19.38
CA GLY A 254 1.12 12.91 18.82
C GLY A 254 1.41 11.80 17.80
N PRO A 255 0.35 11.18 17.20
CA PRO A 255 0.46 10.03 16.29
C PRO A 255 1.35 10.24 15.07
N HIS A 256 1.53 11.48 14.62
CA HIS A 256 2.45 11.84 13.52
C HIS A 256 3.94 11.68 13.90
N LYS A 257 4.25 11.37 15.15
CA LYS A 257 5.59 11.05 15.66
C LYS A 257 5.75 9.57 16.01
N ASP A 258 4.70 8.77 15.93
CA ASP A 258 4.78 7.34 16.21
C ASP A 258 5.83 6.65 15.33
N ASN A 259 6.36 5.56 15.83
CA ASN A 259 7.27 4.69 15.13
C ASN A 259 6.83 3.23 15.29
N LEU A 260 7.15 2.41 14.30
CA LEU A 260 7.07 0.96 14.38
C LEU A 260 8.50 0.43 14.45
N ASP A 261 8.92 -0.03 15.61
CA ASP A 261 10.22 -0.65 15.78
C ASP A 261 10.23 -2.07 15.18
N LEU A 262 11.25 -2.35 14.39
CA LEU A 262 11.39 -3.56 13.61
C LEU A 262 12.64 -4.30 14.09
N THR A 263 12.47 -5.48 14.70
CA THR A 263 13.60 -6.21 15.28
C THR A 263 13.76 -7.62 14.75
N LEU A 264 15.00 -8.06 14.72
CA LEU A 264 15.44 -9.44 14.47
C LEU A 264 16.34 -9.86 15.63
N ASN A 265 15.97 -10.92 16.37
CA ASN A 265 16.66 -11.38 17.57
C ASN A 265 16.86 -10.27 18.63
N GLY A 266 15.88 -9.37 18.75
CA GLY A 266 15.95 -8.22 19.68
C GLY A 266 16.77 -7.02 19.18
N TYR A 267 17.42 -7.11 18.01
CA TYR A 267 18.23 -6.04 17.42
C TYR A 267 17.51 -5.38 16.26
N SER A 268 17.78 -4.09 16.03
CA SER A 268 17.17 -3.35 14.92
C SER A 268 17.58 -3.94 13.57
N ILE A 269 16.60 -4.48 12.81
CA ILE A 269 16.84 -5.04 11.48
C ILE A 269 17.46 -4.01 10.52
N ARG A 270 17.11 -2.74 10.67
CA ARG A 270 17.67 -1.63 9.88
C ARG A 270 19.17 -1.46 10.08
N LYS A 271 19.67 -1.66 11.31
CA LYS A 271 21.07 -1.39 11.65
C LYS A 271 21.95 -2.62 11.49
N GLU A 272 21.43 -3.80 11.80
CA GLU A 272 22.22 -5.02 11.97
C GLU A 272 21.84 -6.13 11.00
N GLY A 273 20.71 -5.98 10.28
CA GLY A 273 20.27 -6.98 9.33
C GLY A 273 21.17 -7.08 8.09
N SER A 274 21.53 -8.30 7.69
CA SER A 274 22.15 -8.55 6.39
C SER A 274 21.18 -8.17 5.26
N GLN A 275 21.69 -7.94 4.05
CA GLN A 275 20.84 -7.64 2.89
C GLN A 275 19.79 -8.74 2.64
N GLY A 276 20.17 -10.00 2.80
CA GLY A 276 19.26 -11.13 2.65
C GLY A 276 18.18 -11.18 3.72
N GLN A 277 18.53 -10.93 4.99
CA GLN A 277 17.57 -10.84 6.09
C GLN A 277 16.60 -9.68 5.89
N THR A 278 17.11 -8.50 5.56
CA THR A 278 16.29 -7.31 5.30
C THR A 278 15.25 -7.53 4.21
N LYS A 279 15.64 -8.19 3.10
CA LYS A 279 14.71 -8.52 2.01
C LYS A 279 13.66 -9.54 2.44
N THR A 280 14.09 -10.63 3.10
CA THR A 280 13.15 -11.64 3.58
C THR A 280 12.18 -11.06 4.60
N TYR A 281 12.69 -10.23 5.52
CA TYR A 281 11.88 -9.50 6.50
C TYR A 281 10.82 -8.64 5.81
N PHE A 282 11.24 -7.85 4.82
CA PHE A 282 10.36 -7.00 4.03
C PHE A 282 9.26 -7.81 3.30
N ILE A 283 9.63 -8.85 2.57
CA ILE A 283 8.66 -9.69 1.84
C ILE A 283 7.71 -10.39 2.81
N ALA A 284 8.22 -10.91 3.91
CA ALA A 284 7.39 -11.50 4.96
C ALA A 284 6.40 -10.50 5.55
N MET A 285 6.82 -9.25 5.82
CA MET A 285 5.91 -8.19 6.25
C MET A 285 4.81 -7.95 5.23
N LYS A 286 5.12 -7.83 3.95
CA LYS A 286 4.13 -7.53 2.91
C LYS A 286 3.16 -8.71 2.68
N LEU A 287 3.64 -9.94 2.70
CA LEU A 287 2.78 -11.11 2.62
C LEU A 287 1.93 -11.30 3.89
N ALA A 288 2.47 -10.97 5.08
CA ALA A 288 1.68 -10.92 6.31
C ALA A 288 0.59 -9.84 6.26
N GLN A 289 0.86 -8.71 5.60
CA GLN A 289 -0.17 -7.69 5.32
C GLN A 289 -1.34 -8.29 4.53
N PHE A 290 -1.07 -9.10 3.52
CA PHE A 290 -2.10 -9.77 2.74
C PHE A 290 -2.97 -10.69 3.62
N LEU A 291 -2.33 -11.55 4.42
CA LEU A 291 -3.02 -12.47 5.32
C LEU A 291 -3.84 -11.72 6.39
N TYR A 292 -3.28 -10.65 6.93
CA TYR A 292 -3.98 -9.81 7.89
C TYR A 292 -5.24 -9.18 7.29
N LEU A 293 -5.13 -8.57 6.10
CA LEU A 293 -6.28 -8.00 5.39
C LEU A 293 -7.35 -9.05 5.12
N LYS A 294 -6.96 -10.27 4.70
CA LYS A 294 -7.85 -11.40 4.49
C LYS A 294 -8.57 -11.80 5.79
N SER A 295 -7.88 -11.78 6.93
CA SER A 295 -8.43 -12.18 8.24
C SER A 295 -9.40 -11.17 8.86
N CYS A 296 -9.37 -9.90 8.44
CA CYS A 296 -10.21 -8.84 9.01
C CYS A 296 -11.72 -8.99 8.70
N GLY A 297 -12.13 -10.00 7.95
CA GLY A 297 -13.53 -10.42 7.76
C GLY A 297 -14.45 -9.44 7.01
N ARG A 298 -14.00 -8.24 6.72
CA ARG A 298 -14.73 -7.24 5.93
C ARG A 298 -14.38 -7.29 4.45
N CYS A 299 -13.21 -7.85 4.15
CA CYS A 299 -12.63 -7.76 2.82
C CYS A 299 -12.76 -9.08 2.08
N GLN A 300 -13.04 -8.99 0.83
CA GLN A 300 -12.77 -10.02 -0.15
C GLN A 300 -11.28 -10.38 -0.08
N THR A 301 -10.88 -11.53 -0.63
CA THR A 301 -9.45 -11.84 -0.75
C THR A 301 -8.75 -10.71 -1.50
N PRO A 302 -7.68 -10.11 -0.94
CA PRO A 302 -6.98 -8.99 -1.57
C PRO A 302 -6.40 -9.37 -2.93
N ILE A 303 -6.19 -8.39 -3.81
CA ILE A 303 -5.35 -8.54 -4.99
C ILE A 303 -3.89 -8.42 -4.57
N LEU A 304 -3.02 -9.30 -5.09
CA LEU A 304 -1.58 -9.26 -4.84
C LEU A 304 -0.84 -8.78 -6.09
N LEU A 305 -0.08 -7.70 -5.96
CA LEU A 305 0.81 -7.17 -7.00
C LEU A 305 2.27 -7.43 -6.61
N LEU A 306 3.00 -8.14 -7.45
CA LEU A 306 4.42 -8.47 -7.26
C LEU A 306 5.23 -7.82 -8.39
N ASP A 307 5.93 -6.72 -8.07
CA ASP A 307 6.66 -5.91 -9.04
C ASP A 307 8.16 -6.18 -8.96
N ASP A 308 8.72 -6.89 -9.93
CA ASP A 308 10.16 -7.22 -10.05
C ASP A 308 10.81 -7.71 -8.73
N ILE A 309 10.06 -8.48 -7.90
CA ILE A 309 10.53 -8.87 -6.56
C ILE A 309 11.56 -9.98 -6.58
N PHE A 310 11.62 -10.76 -7.65
CA PHE A 310 12.51 -11.91 -7.77
C PHE A 310 13.94 -11.51 -8.13
N ASP A 311 14.12 -10.30 -8.70
CA ASP A 311 15.45 -9.77 -8.92
C ASP A 311 16.20 -9.63 -7.59
N LYS A 312 17.43 -10.15 -7.55
CA LYS A 312 18.33 -10.13 -6.36
C LYS A 312 17.91 -11.01 -5.17
N LEU A 313 16.98 -11.97 -5.36
CA LEU A 313 16.76 -13.08 -4.43
C LEU A 313 17.50 -14.34 -4.92
N ASP A 314 17.93 -15.18 -3.96
CA ASP A 314 18.43 -16.51 -4.31
C ASP A 314 17.28 -17.43 -4.75
N ALA A 315 17.60 -18.39 -5.62
CA ALA A 315 16.60 -19.29 -6.20
C ALA A 315 15.77 -20.06 -5.14
N GLY A 316 16.38 -20.40 -4.01
CA GLY A 316 15.68 -21.09 -2.93
C GLY A 316 14.62 -20.23 -2.25
N ARG A 317 14.85 -18.91 -2.11
CA ARG A 317 13.85 -17.95 -1.60
C ARG A 317 12.75 -17.68 -2.61
N VAL A 318 13.12 -17.53 -3.87
CA VAL A 318 12.14 -17.38 -4.96
C VAL A 318 11.19 -18.56 -4.96
N ALA A 319 11.71 -19.79 -4.96
CA ALA A 319 10.89 -21.00 -4.95
C ALA A 319 9.92 -21.03 -3.76
N ARG A 320 10.37 -20.70 -2.54
CA ARG A 320 9.50 -20.67 -1.37
C ARG A 320 8.41 -19.60 -1.42
N ILE A 321 8.73 -18.40 -1.94
CA ILE A 321 7.74 -17.34 -2.11
C ILE A 321 6.69 -17.77 -3.12
N VAL A 322 7.12 -18.34 -4.25
CA VAL A 322 6.26 -18.83 -5.31
C VAL A 322 5.35 -19.94 -4.81
N ASP A 323 5.91 -20.97 -4.17
CA ASP A 323 5.17 -22.07 -3.56
C ASP A 323 4.11 -21.53 -2.58
N TYR A 324 4.51 -20.55 -1.76
CA TYR A 324 3.60 -19.96 -0.79
C TYR A 324 2.45 -19.18 -1.44
N VAL A 325 2.73 -18.32 -2.42
CA VAL A 325 1.69 -17.50 -3.07
C VAL A 325 0.84 -18.30 -4.06
N SER A 326 1.31 -19.45 -4.51
CA SER A 326 0.56 -20.39 -5.34
C SER A 326 -0.51 -21.15 -4.57
N GLY A 327 -0.48 -21.14 -3.24
CA GLY A 327 -1.47 -21.79 -2.39
C GLY A 327 -2.87 -21.15 -2.49
N ASP A 328 -3.90 -21.89 -2.03
CA ASP A 328 -5.31 -21.47 -2.10
C ASP A 328 -5.66 -20.23 -1.27
N ASP A 329 -4.72 -19.77 -0.43
CA ASP A 329 -4.90 -18.58 0.37
C ASP A 329 -4.90 -17.29 -0.44
N PHE A 330 -4.26 -17.29 -1.60
CA PHE A 330 -4.13 -16.13 -2.47
C PHE A 330 -5.18 -16.17 -3.59
N GLY A 331 -5.81 -15.02 -3.81
CA GLY A 331 -6.75 -14.81 -4.89
C GLY A 331 -6.05 -14.46 -6.20
N GLN A 332 -6.43 -13.35 -6.81
CA GLN A 332 -5.82 -12.87 -8.04
C GLN A 332 -4.45 -12.24 -7.80
N ILE A 333 -3.46 -12.67 -8.58
CA ILE A 333 -2.06 -12.26 -8.48
C ILE A 333 -1.62 -11.65 -9.80
N PHE A 334 -0.87 -10.56 -9.73
CA PHE A 334 -0.18 -9.93 -10.86
C PHE A 334 1.31 -9.94 -10.58
N ILE A 335 2.10 -10.41 -11.53
CA ILE A 335 3.55 -10.55 -11.41
C ILE A 335 4.21 -9.83 -12.57
N THR A 336 5.22 -9.02 -12.30
CA THR A 336 6.12 -8.50 -13.33
C THR A 336 7.49 -9.12 -13.21
N ASP A 337 8.12 -9.45 -14.33
CA ASP A 337 9.51 -9.92 -14.38
C ASP A 337 10.15 -9.51 -15.72
N THR A 338 11.48 -9.44 -15.73
CA THR A 338 12.29 -9.28 -16.95
C THR A 338 12.70 -10.63 -17.53
N ASN A 339 12.72 -11.70 -16.71
CA ASN A 339 13.15 -13.03 -17.10
C ASN A 339 11.97 -13.98 -17.26
N ARG A 340 11.77 -14.47 -18.50
CA ARG A 340 10.72 -15.43 -18.82
C ARG A 340 10.91 -16.77 -18.12
N GLU A 341 12.15 -17.24 -17.97
CA GLU A 341 12.44 -18.53 -17.33
C GLU A 341 11.99 -18.56 -15.86
N HIS A 342 12.12 -17.42 -15.16
CA HIS A 342 11.60 -17.29 -13.80
C HIS A 342 10.07 -17.42 -13.78
N LEU A 343 9.38 -16.76 -14.69
CA LEU A 343 7.92 -16.86 -14.79
C LEU A 343 7.45 -18.25 -15.18
N ASP A 344 8.11 -18.90 -16.16
CA ASP A 344 7.79 -20.27 -16.56
C ASP A 344 7.96 -21.24 -15.37
N SER A 345 9.00 -21.10 -14.55
CA SER A 345 9.18 -21.89 -13.36
C SER A 345 8.08 -21.68 -12.30
N ILE A 346 7.56 -20.46 -12.19
CA ILE A 346 6.43 -20.12 -11.32
C ILE A 346 5.15 -20.75 -11.87
N LEU A 347 4.93 -20.63 -13.16
CA LEU A 347 3.72 -21.11 -13.83
C LEU A 347 3.67 -22.64 -13.87
N ASP A 348 4.80 -23.31 -14.01
CA ASP A 348 4.90 -24.78 -13.94
C ASP A 348 4.55 -25.36 -12.55
N GLN A 349 4.82 -24.61 -11.49
CA GLN A 349 4.46 -24.97 -10.13
C GLN A 349 2.99 -24.66 -9.80
N THR A 350 2.40 -23.67 -10.46
CA THR A 350 0.99 -23.34 -10.28
C THR A 350 0.13 -24.16 -11.24
N GLN A 351 -0.69 -25.06 -10.71
CA GLN A 351 -1.73 -25.75 -11.53
C GLN A 351 -2.94 -24.85 -11.83
N ARG A 352 -2.76 -23.53 -11.84
CA ARG A 352 -3.82 -22.53 -11.96
C ARG A 352 -3.81 -21.91 -13.35
N ASP A 353 -4.98 -21.47 -13.82
CA ASP A 353 -5.08 -20.66 -15.04
C ASP A 353 -4.25 -19.38 -14.92
N TYR A 354 -3.53 -19.06 -15.98
CA TYR A 354 -2.75 -17.83 -16.04
C TYR A 354 -2.91 -17.13 -17.39
N ARG A 355 -2.59 -15.84 -17.40
CA ARG A 355 -2.40 -15.07 -18.64
C ARG A 355 -1.03 -14.43 -18.66
N LEU A 356 -0.45 -14.34 -19.83
CA LEU A 356 0.87 -13.79 -20.06
C LEU A 356 0.77 -12.59 -21.00
N PHE A 357 1.39 -11.47 -20.61
CA PHE A 357 1.40 -10.24 -21.40
C PHE A 357 2.82 -9.80 -21.67
N ASN A 358 3.10 -9.42 -22.92
CA ASN A 358 4.34 -8.74 -23.30
C ASN A 358 4.14 -7.23 -23.21
N VAL A 359 5.10 -6.56 -22.55
CA VAL A 359 5.09 -5.11 -22.38
C VAL A 359 6.31 -4.51 -23.06
N SER A 360 6.09 -3.70 -24.09
CA SER A 360 7.14 -3.02 -24.85
C SER A 360 6.73 -1.58 -25.16
N HIS A 361 7.55 -0.62 -24.72
CA HIS A 361 7.36 0.83 -24.95
C HIS A 361 5.93 1.35 -24.64
N GLY A 362 5.35 0.86 -23.54
CA GLY A 362 3.98 1.23 -23.13
C GLY A 362 2.86 0.54 -23.91
N CYS A 363 3.20 -0.33 -24.85
CA CYS A 363 2.24 -1.21 -25.51
C CYS A 363 2.19 -2.54 -24.76
N VAL A 364 0.97 -3.03 -24.47
CA VAL A 364 0.74 -4.28 -23.74
C VAL A 364 -0.06 -5.23 -24.63
N THR A 365 0.50 -6.40 -24.92
CA THR A 365 -0.13 -7.41 -25.78
C THR A 365 -0.19 -8.75 -25.07
N GLU A 366 -1.33 -9.43 -25.14
CA GLU A 366 -1.46 -10.80 -24.60
C GLU A 366 -0.64 -11.78 -25.47
N ILE A 367 0.12 -12.64 -24.82
CA ILE A 367 0.80 -13.76 -25.48
C ILE A 367 -0.16 -14.96 -25.45
N PRO A 368 -0.61 -15.45 -26.62
CA PRO A 368 -1.49 -16.61 -26.67
C PRO A 368 -0.84 -17.83 -26.00
N HIS A 369 -1.64 -18.59 -25.25
CA HIS A 369 -1.23 -19.89 -24.75
C HIS A 369 -1.00 -20.83 -25.95
N GLU A 370 0.24 -21.22 -26.20
CA GLU A 370 0.45 -22.43 -26.97
C GLU A 370 -0.04 -23.58 -26.08
N SER A 371 -1.16 -24.20 -26.49
CA SER A 371 -1.63 -25.42 -25.84
C SER A 371 -0.48 -26.43 -25.86
N ARG A 372 0.10 -26.69 -24.69
CA ARG A 372 1.07 -27.79 -24.53
C ARG A 372 0.31 -29.07 -24.93
N SER A 373 0.55 -29.53 -26.15
CA SER A 373 0.09 -30.81 -26.68
C SER A 373 0.88 -31.96 -26.03
#